data_48ceadd6c2d472ec99f41e7dfa3afb59
#
_entry.id   48ceadd6c2d472ec99f41e7dfa3afb59
#
_cell.length_a   1.000
_cell.length_b   1.000
_cell.length_c   1.000
_cell.angle_alpha   90.00
_cell.angle_beta   90.00
_cell.angle_gamma   90.00
#
_symmetry.space_group_name_H-M   'P 1'
#
loop_
_entity.id
_entity.type
_entity.pdbx_description
1 polymer ?
#
loop_
_entity_poly.entity_id
_entity_poly.type
_entity_poly.pdbx_seq_one_letter_code
_entity_poly.pdbx_strand_id
1 'polypeptide(L)'
;GLYIEHYFEEKGIRFIAVAEGIDSKKGLDNLMLPMTNVINSLYARQASTKTKAAHRARAGSGMFIGSRAPFGYQKDPDDRHHLIVDPEAAEVVKSIFQMFADGIGYVRMTKILRGKQILNPQAYFNQNNPDYYKNSDYWRKPFDWHATSVRAILNNPVYLGKIVFGRTKTKGFFDKHPIAADESEWVVSEDTH
;
A
#
# COMPACT_ATOMS: atom_id res chain seq x y z
N GLY A 1 -4.30 12.04 -22.81
CA GLY A 1 -4.93 13.14 -23.40
C GLY A 1 -4.04 14.30 -23.80
N LEU A 2 -3.52 15.12 -22.86
CA LEU A 2 -2.83 16.40 -23.11
C LEU A 2 -1.71 16.35 -24.17
N TYR A 3 -0.91 15.30 -24.21
CA TYR A 3 0.15 15.18 -25.23
C TYR A 3 -0.38 14.96 -26.64
N ILE A 4 -1.45 14.19 -26.80
CA ILE A 4 -2.02 13.90 -28.13
C ILE A 4 -2.86 15.08 -28.61
N GLU A 5 -3.60 15.74 -27.72
CA GLU A 5 -4.55 16.79 -28.03
C GLU A 5 -3.89 18.16 -28.26
N HIS A 6 -2.76 18.46 -27.58
CA HIS A 6 -2.10 19.76 -27.71
C HIS A 6 -0.70 19.66 -28.34
N TYR A 7 0.17 18.81 -27.79
CA TYR A 7 1.55 18.77 -28.23
C TYR A 7 1.72 18.25 -29.67
N PHE A 8 0.97 17.20 -30.06
CA PHE A 8 1.06 16.64 -31.40
C PHE A 8 0.46 17.58 -32.44
N GLU A 9 -0.63 18.26 -32.09
CA GLU A 9 -1.27 19.24 -32.94
C GLU A 9 -0.34 20.47 -33.16
N GLU A 10 0.24 20.99 -32.07
CA GLU A 10 1.18 22.11 -32.11
C GLU A 10 2.43 21.82 -32.94
N LYS A 11 2.91 20.60 -32.94
CA LYS A 11 4.08 20.11 -33.71
C LYS A 11 3.71 19.57 -35.10
N GLY A 12 2.46 19.56 -35.48
CA GLY A 12 2.01 19.02 -36.77
C GLY A 12 2.22 17.50 -36.90
N ILE A 13 2.33 16.78 -35.77
CA ILE A 13 2.57 15.34 -35.74
C ILE A 13 1.25 14.60 -35.98
N ARG A 14 1.21 13.79 -37.04
CA ARG A 14 0.05 12.93 -37.32
C ARG A 14 0.02 11.77 -36.37
N PHE A 15 -1.10 11.59 -35.69
CA PHE A 15 -1.38 10.43 -34.82
C PHE A 15 -2.38 9.50 -35.52
N ILE A 16 -2.06 8.20 -35.58
CA ILE A 16 -2.96 7.18 -36.14
C ILE A 16 -3.08 6.05 -35.11
N ALA A 17 -4.31 5.79 -34.64
CA ALA A 17 -4.62 4.62 -33.82
C ALA A 17 -5.36 3.61 -34.68
N VAL A 18 -4.64 2.59 -35.17
CA VAL A 18 -5.13 1.64 -36.17
C VAL A 18 -6.30 0.77 -35.64
N ALA A 19 -6.21 0.35 -34.37
CA ALA A 19 -7.22 -0.49 -33.73
C ALA A 19 -8.57 0.23 -33.55
N GLU A 20 -8.52 1.55 -33.28
CA GLU A 20 -9.69 2.40 -33.07
C GLU A 20 -10.11 3.14 -34.33
N GLY A 21 -9.38 3.00 -35.46
CA GLY A 21 -9.66 3.66 -36.72
C GLY A 21 -9.51 5.18 -36.70
N ILE A 22 -8.74 5.71 -35.74
CA ILE A 22 -8.57 7.16 -35.52
C ILE A 22 -7.37 7.68 -36.31
N ASP A 23 -7.56 8.80 -37.04
CA ASP A 23 -6.50 9.50 -37.77
C ASP A 23 -6.67 11.01 -37.59
N SER A 24 -5.69 11.64 -36.94
CA SER A 24 -5.74 13.07 -36.59
C SER A 24 -5.83 14.03 -37.77
N LYS A 25 -5.60 13.56 -39.00
CA LYS A 25 -5.80 14.39 -40.24
C LYS A 25 -7.24 14.39 -40.77
N LYS A 26 -8.09 13.49 -40.30
CA LYS A 26 -9.49 13.43 -40.73
C LYS A 26 -10.35 14.20 -39.72
N GLY A 27 -10.82 15.38 -40.10
CA GLY A 27 -11.43 16.37 -39.20
C GLY A 27 -12.61 15.96 -38.31
N LEU A 28 -13.23 14.77 -38.50
CA LEU A 28 -14.22 14.19 -37.61
C LEU A 28 -13.58 13.46 -36.40
N ASP A 29 -12.28 13.15 -36.51
CA ASP A 29 -11.54 12.40 -35.45
C ASP A 29 -11.17 13.29 -34.25
N ASN A 30 -11.18 14.62 -34.43
CA ASN A 30 -10.91 15.57 -33.33
C ASN A 30 -11.93 15.48 -32.18
N LEU A 31 -13.16 15.03 -32.45
CA LEU A 31 -14.19 14.83 -31.41
C LEU A 31 -14.15 13.42 -30.82
N MET A 32 -13.69 12.43 -31.58
CA MET A 32 -13.65 11.03 -31.10
C MET A 32 -12.56 10.81 -30.08
N LEU A 33 -11.38 11.40 -30.20
CA LEU A 33 -10.28 11.29 -29.21
C LEU A 33 -10.65 11.87 -27.84
N PRO A 34 -11.14 13.12 -27.71
CA PRO A 34 -11.59 13.64 -26.43
C PRO A 34 -12.71 12.79 -25.81
N MET A 35 -13.66 12.34 -26.64
CA MET A 35 -14.79 11.53 -26.19
C MET A 35 -14.32 10.15 -25.65
N THR A 36 -13.41 9.50 -26.37
CA THR A 36 -12.78 8.24 -25.92
C THR A 36 -12.01 8.44 -24.63
N ASN A 37 -11.26 9.53 -24.48
CA ASN A 37 -10.55 9.88 -23.25
C ASN A 37 -11.50 10.10 -22.05
N VAL A 38 -12.63 10.77 -22.28
CA VAL A 38 -13.68 10.96 -21.26
C VAL A 38 -14.27 9.61 -20.85
N ILE A 39 -14.63 8.77 -21.80
CA ILE A 39 -15.18 7.44 -21.56
C ILE A 39 -14.18 6.59 -20.75
N ASN A 40 -12.92 6.53 -21.16
CA ASN A 40 -11.87 5.80 -20.46
C ASN A 40 -11.66 6.33 -19.03
N SER A 41 -11.73 7.64 -18.83
CA SER A 41 -11.66 8.28 -17.51
C SER A 41 -12.85 7.89 -16.63
N LEU A 42 -14.06 7.81 -17.20
CA LEU A 42 -15.26 7.37 -16.49
C LEU A 42 -15.14 5.89 -16.07
N TYR A 43 -14.69 5.01 -16.96
CA TYR A 43 -14.46 3.59 -16.62
C TYR A 43 -13.42 3.44 -15.52
N ALA A 44 -12.31 4.16 -15.60
CA ALA A 44 -11.27 4.12 -14.56
C ALA A 44 -11.78 4.61 -13.20
N ARG A 45 -12.61 5.68 -13.18
CA ARG A 45 -13.27 6.17 -11.96
C ARG A 45 -14.23 5.14 -11.37
N GLN A 46 -15.06 4.53 -12.21
CA GLN A 46 -16.00 3.49 -11.77
C GLN A 46 -15.28 2.27 -11.21
N ALA A 47 -14.23 1.80 -11.88
CA ALA A 47 -13.39 0.69 -11.40
C ALA A 47 -12.76 1.02 -10.04
N SER A 48 -12.19 2.23 -9.90
CA SER A 48 -11.63 2.70 -8.63
C SER A 48 -12.67 2.73 -7.51
N THR A 49 -13.87 3.23 -7.78
CA THR A 49 -14.97 3.29 -6.80
C THR A 49 -15.40 1.89 -6.36
N LYS A 50 -15.59 0.96 -7.32
CA LYS A 50 -15.94 -0.44 -7.03
C LYS A 50 -14.87 -1.13 -6.20
N THR A 51 -13.58 -0.93 -6.54
CA THR A 51 -12.46 -1.52 -5.79
C THR A 51 -12.40 -0.99 -4.36
N LYS A 52 -12.55 0.34 -4.18
CA LYS A 52 -12.60 0.94 -2.83
C LYS A 52 -13.77 0.42 -2.00
N ALA A 53 -14.95 0.30 -2.60
CA ALA A 53 -16.13 -0.26 -1.92
C ALA A 53 -15.91 -1.73 -1.51
N ALA A 54 -15.33 -2.55 -2.39
CA ALA A 54 -15.00 -3.94 -2.08
C ALA A 54 -13.97 -4.07 -0.95
N HIS A 55 -12.92 -3.22 -0.95
CA HIS A 55 -11.96 -3.18 0.16
C HIS A 55 -12.61 -2.76 1.47
N ARG A 56 -13.48 -1.74 1.42
CA ARG A 56 -14.21 -1.27 2.60
C ARG A 56 -15.12 -2.34 3.19
N ALA A 57 -15.84 -3.07 2.34
CA ALA A 57 -16.70 -4.18 2.76
C ALA A 57 -15.89 -5.31 3.40
N ARG A 58 -14.78 -5.74 2.77
CA ARG A 58 -13.89 -6.76 3.34
C ARG A 58 -13.30 -6.34 4.69
N ALA A 59 -12.80 -5.10 4.78
CA ALA A 59 -12.28 -4.57 6.04
C ALA A 59 -13.37 -4.56 7.13
N GLY A 60 -14.61 -4.19 6.79
CA GLY A 60 -15.75 -4.23 7.70
C GLY A 60 -16.14 -5.63 8.17
N SER A 61 -15.78 -6.65 7.40
CA SER A 61 -15.95 -8.07 7.76
C SER A 61 -14.73 -8.65 8.51
N GLY A 62 -13.79 -7.82 8.95
CA GLY A 62 -12.60 -8.29 9.66
C GLY A 62 -11.52 -8.90 8.77
N MET A 63 -11.66 -8.84 7.45
CA MET A 63 -10.69 -9.39 6.52
C MET A 63 -9.48 -8.48 6.36
N PHE A 64 -8.28 -9.02 6.46
CA PHE A 64 -7.06 -8.30 6.18
C PHE A 64 -6.90 -8.06 4.67
N ILE A 65 -6.77 -6.81 4.27
CA ILE A 65 -6.68 -6.41 2.84
C ILE A 65 -5.31 -5.86 2.44
N GLY A 66 -4.37 -5.79 3.37
CA GLY A 66 -3.02 -5.32 3.08
C GLY A 66 -2.28 -6.27 2.11
N SER A 67 -1.42 -5.72 1.25
CA SER A 67 -0.58 -6.54 0.38
C SER A 67 0.42 -7.38 1.17
N ARG A 68 0.89 -6.87 2.29
CA ARG A 68 1.90 -7.47 3.16
C ARG A 68 1.38 -7.55 4.60
N ALA A 69 1.57 -8.70 5.24
CA ALA A 69 1.25 -8.88 6.66
C ALA A 69 2.12 -7.95 7.53
N PRO A 70 1.60 -7.44 8.65
CA PRO A 70 2.39 -6.74 9.66
C PRO A 70 3.48 -7.66 10.25
N PHE A 71 4.60 -7.08 10.67
CA PHE A 71 5.69 -7.84 11.29
C PHE A 71 5.20 -8.55 12.55
N GLY A 72 5.49 -9.85 12.71
CA GLY A 72 4.91 -10.70 13.76
C GLY A 72 3.71 -11.52 13.32
N TYR A 73 3.21 -11.24 12.12
CA TYR A 73 2.14 -12.00 11.48
C TYR A 73 2.56 -12.44 10.08
N GLN A 74 1.91 -13.47 9.58
CA GLN A 74 1.94 -13.89 8.19
C GLN A 74 0.51 -14.09 7.71
N LYS A 75 0.32 -14.10 6.39
CA LYS A 75 -0.98 -14.44 5.80
C LYS A 75 -1.17 -15.94 5.86
N ASP A 76 -2.37 -16.36 6.20
CA ASP A 76 -2.76 -17.76 6.11
C ASP A 76 -2.59 -18.25 4.65
N PRO A 77 -1.90 -19.38 4.43
CA PRO A 77 -1.76 -19.98 3.10
C PRO A 77 -3.11 -20.31 2.44
N ASP A 78 -4.10 -20.69 3.23
CA ASP A 78 -5.43 -21.10 2.76
C ASP A 78 -6.38 -19.89 2.60
N ASP A 79 -6.20 -18.84 3.42
CA ASP A 79 -6.97 -17.59 3.33
C ASP A 79 -6.06 -16.36 3.45
N ARG A 80 -5.75 -15.73 2.31
CA ARG A 80 -4.93 -14.52 2.25
C ARG A 80 -5.49 -13.31 3.00
N HIS A 81 -6.73 -13.38 3.43
CA HIS A 81 -7.42 -12.33 4.18
C HIS A 81 -7.41 -12.57 5.69
N HIS A 82 -6.88 -13.72 6.12
CA HIS A 82 -6.66 -14.05 7.51
C HIS A 82 -5.19 -13.88 7.89
N LEU A 83 -4.93 -13.38 9.10
CA LEU A 83 -3.59 -13.26 9.66
C LEU A 83 -3.36 -14.35 10.70
N ILE A 84 -2.26 -15.06 10.57
CA ILE A 84 -1.79 -16.01 11.57
C ILE A 84 -0.49 -15.52 12.19
N VAL A 85 -0.25 -15.88 13.44
CA VAL A 85 0.97 -15.47 14.15
C VAL A 85 2.20 -16.13 13.53
N ASP A 86 3.22 -15.33 13.25
CA ASP A 86 4.56 -15.80 12.92
C ASP A 86 5.37 -15.89 14.21
N PRO A 87 5.65 -17.10 14.73
CA PRO A 87 6.22 -17.27 16.08
C PRO A 87 7.55 -16.54 16.27
N GLU A 88 8.44 -16.60 15.27
CA GLU A 88 9.77 -15.99 15.35
C GLU A 88 9.68 -14.46 15.38
N ALA A 89 8.94 -13.87 14.45
CA ALA A 89 8.77 -12.43 14.40
C ALA A 89 7.91 -11.90 15.55
N ALA A 90 6.95 -12.68 16.04
CA ALA A 90 6.09 -12.30 17.16
C ALA A 90 6.88 -12.14 18.48
N GLU A 91 7.89 -12.98 18.73
CA GLU A 91 8.75 -12.83 19.92
C GLU A 91 9.52 -11.50 19.89
N VAL A 92 9.96 -11.06 18.70
CA VAL A 92 10.60 -9.76 18.54
C VAL A 92 9.61 -8.63 18.83
N VAL A 93 8.37 -8.73 18.31
CA VAL A 93 7.31 -7.76 18.59
C VAL A 93 7.01 -7.68 20.09
N LYS A 94 6.81 -8.81 20.76
CA LYS A 94 6.62 -8.87 22.23
C LYS A 94 7.77 -8.19 22.98
N SER A 95 9.01 -8.44 22.57
CA SER A 95 10.18 -7.81 23.18
C SER A 95 10.18 -6.29 23.02
N ILE A 96 9.71 -5.78 21.88
CA ILE A 96 9.57 -4.34 21.62
C ILE A 96 8.51 -3.73 22.54
N PHE A 97 7.35 -4.37 22.68
CA PHE A 97 6.31 -3.93 23.63
C PHE A 97 6.78 -3.97 25.07
N GLN A 98 7.52 -5.02 25.48
CA GLN A 98 8.09 -5.09 26.82
C GLN A 98 9.10 -3.98 27.08
N MET A 99 10.03 -3.74 26.14
CA MET A 99 10.98 -2.63 26.27
C MET A 99 10.27 -1.27 26.39
N PHE A 100 9.14 -1.10 25.70
CA PHE A 100 8.35 0.11 25.82
C PHE A 100 7.69 0.23 27.20
N ALA A 101 7.12 -0.84 27.72
CA ALA A 101 6.55 -0.90 29.07
C ALA A 101 7.60 -0.61 30.15
N ASP A 102 8.84 -1.05 29.93
CA ASP A 102 9.99 -0.78 30.81
C ASP A 102 10.53 0.66 30.69
N GLY A 103 9.88 1.51 29.90
CA GLY A 103 10.26 2.94 29.71
C GLY A 103 11.47 3.17 28.80
N ILE A 104 11.85 2.18 27.99
CA ILE A 104 12.98 2.34 27.05
C ILE A 104 12.52 3.15 25.83
N GLY A 105 13.23 4.25 25.54
CA GLY A 105 12.93 5.10 24.38
C GLY A 105 13.29 4.43 23.04
N TYR A 106 12.59 4.81 21.97
CA TYR A 106 12.69 4.21 20.63
C TYR A 106 14.13 4.08 20.10
N VAL A 107 14.96 5.13 20.27
CA VAL A 107 16.36 5.11 19.82
C VAL A 107 17.19 4.09 20.58
N ARG A 108 16.95 3.90 21.88
CA ARG A 108 17.64 2.89 22.69
C ARG A 108 17.20 1.48 22.29
N MET A 109 15.91 1.29 22.01
CA MET A 109 15.39 0.01 21.47
C MET A 109 16.10 -0.37 20.18
N THR A 110 16.26 0.57 19.22
CA THR A 110 16.94 0.27 17.96
C THR A 110 18.40 -0.16 18.18
N LYS A 111 19.10 0.44 19.15
CA LYS A 111 20.48 0.03 19.50
C LYS A 111 20.51 -1.39 20.08
N ILE A 112 19.55 -1.74 20.92
CA ILE A 112 19.44 -3.10 21.52
C ILE A 112 19.16 -4.11 20.41
N LEU A 113 18.20 -3.84 19.51
CA LEU A 113 17.83 -4.75 18.43
C LEU A 113 18.99 -4.95 17.45
N ARG A 114 19.73 -3.89 17.12
CA ARG A 114 20.97 -3.97 16.32
C ARG A 114 22.06 -4.77 17.01
N GLY A 115 22.29 -4.54 18.30
CA GLY A 115 23.30 -5.24 19.08
C GLY A 115 23.03 -6.75 19.19
N LYS A 116 21.75 -7.14 19.19
CA LYS A 116 21.32 -8.54 19.15
C LYS A 116 21.29 -9.13 17.74
N GLN A 117 21.64 -8.37 16.70
CA GLN A 117 21.60 -8.76 15.29
C GLN A 117 20.23 -9.31 14.86
N ILE A 118 19.15 -8.69 15.36
CA ILE A 118 17.80 -9.04 14.99
C ILE A 118 17.48 -8.40 13.64
N LEU A 119 16.96 -9.19 12.69
CA LEU A 119 16.56 -8.69 11.38
C LEU A 119 15.47 -7.62 11.52
N ASN A 120 15.62 -6.52 10.80
CA ASN A 120 14.53 -5.54 10.70
C ASN A 120 13.36 -6.10 9.89
N PRO A 121 12.13 -5.54 10.02
CA PRO A 121 10.94 -6.09 9.35
C PRO A 121 11.08 -6.25 7.83
N GLN A 122 11.84 -5.38 7.16
CA GLN A 122 12.06 -5.48 5.72
C GLN A 122 13.00 -6.63 5.37
N ALA A 123 14.11 -6.78 6.10
CA ALA A 123 15.07 -7.85 5.88
C ALA A 123 14.46 -9.23 6.19
N TYR A 124 13.68 -9.33 7.28
CA TYR A 124 12.95 -10.53 7.62
C TYR A 124 11.94 -10.93 6.53
N PHE A 125 11.16 -9.97 6.05
CA PHE A 125 10.24 -10.23 4.95
C PHE A 125 10.96 -10.71 3.69
N ASN A 126 12.08 -10.08 3.32
CA ASN A 126 12.85 -10.44 2.13
C ASN A 126 13.49 -11.82 2.25
N GLN A 127 13.94 -12.20 3.45
CA GLN A 127 14.46 -13.54 3.70
C GLN A 127 13.41 -14.62 3.41
N ASN A 128 12.18 -14.37 3.82
CA ASN A 128 11.06 -15.31 3.62
C ASN A 128 10.42 -15.20 2.21
N ASN A 129 10.74 -14.14 1.45
CA ASN A 129 10.21 -13.87 0.12
C ASN A 129 11.30 -13.39 -0.85
N PRO A 130 12.28 -14.23 -1.19
CA PRO A 130 13.48 -13.82 -1.94
C PRO A 130 13.17 -13.30 -3.35
N ASP A 131 12.06 -13.72 -3.94
CA ASP A 131 11.64 -13.32 -5.28
C ASP A 131 10.96 -11.94 -5.35
N TYR A 132 10.53 -11.40 -4.21
CA TYR A 132 9.71 -10.18 -4.17
C TYR A 132 10.52 -8.91 -4.48
N TYR A 133 11.81 -8.85 -4.06
CA TYR A 133 12.68 -7.67 -4.23
C TYR A 133 14.07 -8.04 -4.76
N LYS A 134 14.14 -8.72 -5.91
CA LYS A 134 15.40 -9.21 -6.50
C LYS A 134 16.48 -8.14 -6.69
N ASN A 135 16.11 -6.87 -6.83
CA ASN A 135 17.00 -5.75 -7.19
C ASN A 135 17.08 -4.64 -6.13
N SER A 136 16.68 -4.88 -4.87
CA SER A 136 16.68 -3.83 -3.86
C SER A 136 17.93 -3.86 -2.98
N ASP A 137 18.49 -2.68 -2.69
CA ASP A 137 19.65 -2.50 -1.78
C ASP A 137 19.34 -2.79 -0.30
N TYR A 138 18.12 -3.23 0.03
CA TYR A 138 17.68 -3.52 1.41
C TYR A 138 18.48 -4.63 2.11
N TRP A 139 19.19 -5.49 1.35
CA TRP A 139 20.07 -6.53 1.89
C TRP A 139 21.35 -5.99 2.54
N ARG A 140 21.73 -4.73 2.24
CA ARG A 140 22.99 -4.17 2.70
C ARG A 140 23.03 -3.89 4.20
N LYS A 141 21.85 -3.70 4.85
CA LYS A 141 21.77 -3.37 6.27
C LYS A 141 20.63 -4.13 6.97
N PRO A 142 20.70 -5.46 7.07
CA PRO A 142 19.58 -6.28 7.56
C PRO A 142 19.23 -6.02 9.02
N PHE A 143 20.18 -5.56 9.82
CA PHE A 143 20.00 -5.27 11.24
C PHE A 143 19.80 -3.79 11.53
N ASP A 144 19.66 -2.96 10.51
CA ASP A 144 19.52 -1.50 10.69
C ASP A 144 18.07 -1.15 11.03
N TRP A 145 17.77 -1.19 12.31
CA TRP A 145 16.48 -0.75 12.84
C TRP A 145 16.42 0.76 12.93
N HIS A 146 15.31 1.33 12.51
CA HIS A 146 14.99 2.76 12.63
C HIS A 146 13.95 3.00 13.72
N ALA A 147 14.03 4.13 14.42
CA ALA A 147 13.06 4.52 15.43
C ALA A 147 11.64 4.64 14.87
N THR A 148 11.52 5.02 13.60
CA THR A 148 10.24 5.06 12.86
C THR A 148 9.61 3.67 12.71
N SER A 149 10.42 2.62 12.47
CA SER A 149 9.92 1.25 12.37
C SER A 149 9.42 0.73 13.73
N VAL A 150 10.16 1.01 14.80
CA VAL A 150 9.74 0.65 16.17
C VAL A 150 8.45 1.38 16.54
N ARG A 151 8.38 2.69 16.26
CA ARG A 151 7.17 3.48 16.50
C ARG A 151 5.97 2.97 15.69
N ALA A 152 6.20 2.58 14.43
CA ALA A 152 5.15 2.03 13.58
C ALA A 152 4.57 0.71 14.13
N ILE A 153 5.43 -0.16 14.70
CA ILE A 153 4.99 -1.39 15.37
C ILE A 153 4.14 -1.02 16.59
N LEU A 154 4.64 -0.21 17.50
CA LEU A 154 3.96 0.13 18.75
C LEU A 154 2.61 0.86 18.55
N ASN A 155 2.44 1.58 17.44
CA ASN A 155 1.21 2.30 17.13
C ASN A 155 0.27 1.55 16.16
N ASN A 156 0.59 0.30 15.82
CA ASN A 156 -0.24 -0.44 14.89
C ASN A 156 -1.38 -1.16 15.62
N PRO A 157 -2.64 -0.80 15.38
CA PRO A 157 -3.81 -1.39 16.07
C PRO A 157 -3.99 -2.89 15.81
N VAL A 158 -3.31 -3.46 14.80
CA VAL A 158 -3.36 -4.89 14.54
C VAL A 158 -2.90 -5.73 15.72
N TYR A 159 -1.95 -5.24 16.53
CA TYR A 159 -1.50 -5.92 17.74
C TYR A 159 -2.50 -5.87 18.90
N LEU A 160 -3.61 -5.17 18.71
CA LEU A 160 -4.77 -5.16 19.62
C LEU A 160 -5.96 -5.93 19.03
N GLY A 161 -5.73 -6.78 18.01
CA GLY A 161 -6.80 -7.52 17.34
C GLY A 161 -7.66 -6.66 16.40
N LYS A 162 -7.23 -5.45 16.02
CA LYS A 162 -8.03 -4.52 15.24
C LYS A 162 -7.48 -4.33 13.82
N ILE A 163 -8.33 -4.46 12.82
CA ILE A 163 -8.03 -4.03 11.46
C ILE A 163 -8.63 -2.64 11.22
N VAL A 164 -7.79 -1.68 10.84
CA VAL A 164 -8.21 -0.30 10.54
C VAL A 164 -7.94 0.01 9.08
N PHE A 165 -8.99 0.29 8.33
CA PHE A 165 -8.94 0.68 6.92
C PHE A 165 -9.42 2.11 6.70
N GLY A 166 -8.85 2.79 5.71
CA GLY A 166 -9.29 4.13 5.31
C GLY A 166 -8.65 5.28 6.09
N ARG A 167 -7.51 5.06 6.77
CA ARG A 167 -6.77 6.11 7.50
C ARG A 167 -6.26 7.23 6.60
N THR A 168 -6.14 6.95 5.30
CA THR A 168 -5.75 7.93 4.29
C THR A 168 -6.69 7.86 3.10
N LYS A 169 -6.90 9.01 2.46
CA LYS A 169 -7.66 9.14 1.22
C LYS A 169 -6.92 10.07 0.23
N THR A 170 -7.26 10.01 -1.04
CA THR A 170 -6.81 10.94 -2.05
C THR A 170 -7.86 12.04 -2.24
N LYS A 171 -7.44 13.29 -2.51
CA LYS A 171 -8.37 14.41 -2.73
C LYS A 171 -9.28 14.18 -3.94
N GLY A 172 -8.79 13.47 -4.95
CA GLY A 172 -9.56 13.19 -6.15
C GLY A 172 -8.90 12.12 -7.02
N PHE A 173 -9.52 11.83 -8.14
CA PHE A 173 -9.04 10.78 -9.06
C PHE A 173 -7.67 11.13 -9.67
N PHE A 174 -7.42 12.40 -9.95
CA PHE A 174 -6.16 12.88 -10.54
C PHE A 174 -5.13 13.30 -9.50
N ASP A 175 -5.54 13.62 -8.29
CA ASP A 175 -4.65 13.95 -7.17
C ASP A 175 -4.36 12.69 -6.36
N LYS A 176 -3.20 12.10 -6.61
CA LYS A 176 -2.76 10.86 -5.96
C LYS A 176 -2.07 11.10 -4.60
N HIS A 177 -1.91 12.35 -4.17
CA HIS A 177 -1.31 12.65 -2.87
C HIS A 177 -2.23 12.18 -1.74
N PRO A 178 -1.76 11.28 -0.85
CA PRO A 178 -2.56 10.82 0.27
C PRO A 178 -2.69 11.94 1.31
N ILE A 179 -3.91 12.15 1.78
CA ILE A 179 -4.21 13.00 2.93
C ILE A 179 -4.79 12.14 4.04
N ALA A 180 -4.64 12.56 5.29
CA ALA A 180 -5.30 11.91 6.41
C ALA A 180 -6.82 11.97 6.22
N ALA A 181 -7.48 10.86 6.46
CA ALA A 181 -8.95 10.81 6.53
C ALA A 181 -9.39 11.11 7.96
N ASP A 182 -10.58 11.64 8.10
CA ASP A 182 -11.22 11.80 9.40
C ASP A 182 -11.45 10.42 10.05
N GLU A 183 -11.34 10.33 11.37
CA GLU A 183 -11.52 9.05 12.09
C GLU A 183 -12.93 8.49 11.91
N SER A 184 -13.92 9.32 11.71
CA SER A 184 -15.30 8.92 11.40
C SER A 184 -15.44 8.19 10.06
N GLU A 185 -14.48 8.37 9.15
CA GLU A 185 -14.45 7.69 7.85
C GLU A 185 -13.75 6.33 7.89
N TRP A 186 -13.08 6.01 9.00
CA TRP A 186 -12.35 4.75 9.13
C TRP A 186 -13.31 3.57 9.26
N VAL A 187 -12.90 2.45 8.75
CA VAL A 187 -13.54 1.16 9.02
C VAL A 187 -12.67 0.42 10.02
N VAL A 188 -13.22 0.16 11.18
CA VAL A 188 -12.53 -0.56 12.25
C VAL A 188 -13.28 -1.87 12.48
N SER A 189 -12.56 -2.98 12.44
CA SER A 189 -13.05 -4.29 12.84
C SER A 189 -12.21 -4.80 13.99
N GLU A 190 -12.84 -5.44 14.96
CA GLU A 190 -12.22 -5.99 16.16
C GLU A 190 -12.23 -7.52 16.11
N ASP A 191 -11.38 -8.16 16.90
CA ASP A 191 -11.28 -9.61 17.04
C ASP A 191 -11.08 -10.35 15.69
N THR A 192 -10.16 -9.85 14.88
CA THR A 192 -9.98 -10.28 13.49
C THR A 192 -8.93 -11.38 13.28
N HIS A 193 -8.19 -11.79 14.35
CA HIS A 193 -7.12 -12.80 14.30
C HIS A 193 -6.65 -13.24 15.69
#